data_b80c5e8da546a478f077c865a6e40494
#
_entry.id   b80c5e8da546a478f077c865a6e40494
#
_cell.length_a   1.000
_cell.length_b   1.000
_cell.length_c   1.000
_cell.angle_alpha   90.00
_cell.angle_beta   90.00
_cell.angle_gamma   90.00
#
_symmetry.space_group_name_H-M   'P 1'
#
loop_
_entity.id
_entity.type
_entity.pdbx_description
1 polymer ?
#
loop_
_entity_poly.entity_id
_entity_poly.type
_entity_poly.pdbx_seq_one_letter_code
_entity_poly.pdbx_strand_id
1 'polypeptide(L)'
;VKCLYNGISLLKRVIFLHNTLKQKLENGQQPIGIFFDTASEYLMECTGRTGIDFVIIDNEHSPIEAETSARLIRAAENAGVTPLCRVREISRPAILKLLDVGAQGLIIPNVHSVQQVKDIISYARYYPIGQRGFCPSRKDGWGFDGLGSVPDTMAHFNAETLIIPQCETVGALESIEEIAALDGVDGIFVGPFDLSISMEMPGDFSNPVFQAAIDRIIKACHEAGKKCIFFTGTVEGIAAGFDRGFDGMAYSLDAAIFIEALRERVEKARQLSK
;
A
#
# COMPACT_ATOMS: atom_id res chain seq x y z
N VAL A 1 11.76 -50.12 23.09
CA VAL A 1 12.56 -48.87 23.11
C VAL A 1 11.59 -47.71 23.02
N LYS A 2 11.22 -47.14 24.20
CA LYS A 2 10.42 -45.92 24.31
C LYS A 2 11.35 -44.74 24.04
N CYS A 3 11.27 -44.09 22.89
CA CYS A 3 11.87 -42.80 22.66
C CYS A 3 11.07 -41.74 23.40
N LEU A 4 11.73 -41.20 24.40
CA LEU A 4 11.32 -39.98 25.12
C LEU A 4 11.45 -38.79 24.18
N TYR A 5 10.36 -38.30 23.59
CA TYR A 5 10.24 -36.96 23.09
C TYR A 5 9.65 -36.11 24.21
N ASN A 6 10.50 -35.69 25.16
CA ASN A 6 10.16 -34.66 26.11
C ASN A 6 10.19 -33.29 25.43
N GLY A 7 9.03 -32.68 25.33
CA GLY A 7 8.75 -31.29 25.67
C GLY A 7 9.64 -30.22 25.06
N ILE A 8 9.80 -30.19 23.73
CA ILE A 8 9.96 -28.90 23.06
C ILE A 8 8.53 -28.41 22.80
N SER A 9 8.04 -27.56 23.70
CA SER A 9 6.97 -26.64 23.37
C SER A 9 7.50 -25.86 22.16
N LEU A 10 7.21 -26.32 20.97
CA LEU A 10 7.20 -25.47 19.79
C LEU A 10 6.23 -24.34 20.16
N LEU A 11 6.77 -23.24 20.67
CA LEU A 11 6.11 -21.95 20.54
C LEU A 11 5.75 -21.89 19.05
N LYS A 12 4.51 -22.25 18.75
CA LYS A 12 3.91 -21.96 17.45
C LYS A 12 4.05 -20.45 17.32
N ARG A 13 5.08 -20.02 16.61
CA ARG A 13 5.19 -18.65 16.16
C ARG A 13 4.11 -18.54 15.09
N VAL A 14 2.87 -18.41 15.56
CA VAL A 14 1.74 -18.08 14.71
C VAL A 14 2.07 -16.69 14.20
N ILE A 15 2.69 -16.64 13.02
CA ILE A 15 2.93 -15.40 12.31
C ILE A 15 1.60 -15.07 11.65
N PHE A 16 0.64 -14.63 12.47
CA PHE A 16 -0.54 -13.98 11.93
C PHE A 16 -0.06 -12.73 11.20
N LEU A 17 -0.57 -12.54 10.01
CA LEU A 17 -0.48 -11.26 9.34
C LEU A 17 -0.98 -10.20 10.33
N HIS A 18 -0.09 -9.37 10.82
CA HIS A 18 -0.43 -8.19 11.61
C HIS A 18 0.03 -6.98 10.83
N ASN A 19 -0.93 -6.20 10.36
CA ASN A 19 -0.65 -5.05 9.52
C ASN A 19 -0.25 -3.85 10.38
N THR A 20 1.05 -3.65 10.53
CA THR A 20 1.59 -2.56 11.35
C THR A 20 1.26 -1.18 10.80
N LEU A 21 1.14 -1.02 9.48
CA LEU A 21 0.69 0.22 8.87
C LEU A 21 -0.77 0.52 9.25
N LYS A 22 -1.65 -0.48 9.15
CA LYS A 22 -3.05 -0.32 9.54
C LYS A 22 -3.16 0.13 10.99
N GLN A 23 -2.44 -0.53 11.89
CA GLN A 23 -2.41 -0.17 13.30
C GLN A 23 -1.91 1.26 13.54
N LYS A 24 -0.86 1.71 12.82
CA LYS A 24 -0.36 3.08 12.91
C LYS A 24 -1.40 4.09 12.47
N LEU A 25 -2.06 3.84 11.34
CA LEU A 25 -3.13 4.69 10.81
C LEU A 25 -4.33 4.77 11.78
N GLU A 26 -4.75 3.65 12.35
CA GLU A 26 -5.86 3.60 13.32
C GLU A 26 -5.52 4.35 14.62
N ASN A 27 -4.26 4.31 15.05
CA ASN A 27 -3.77 5.04 16.22
C ASN A 27 -3.48 6.53 15.96
N GLY A 28 -3.80 7.07 14.78
CA GLY A 28 -3.56 8.47 14.42
C GLY A 28 -2.07 8.82 14.29
N GLN A 29 -1.20 7.84 14.07
CA GLN A 29 0.19 8.07 13.72
C GLN A 29 0.29 8.49 12.26
N GLN A 30 1.42 9.10 11.89
CA GLN A 30 1.69 9.66 10.57
C GLN A 30 2.73 8.82 9.81
N PRO A 31 2.37 7.64 9.27
CA PRO A 31 3.32 6.77 8.60
C PRO A 31 3.82 7.38 7.28
N ILE A 32 5.10 7.12 7.00
CA ILE A 32 5.78 7.50 5.76
C ILE A 32 6.19 6.24 5.01
N GLY A 33 5.87 6.18 3.73
CA GLY A 33 6.28 5.11 2.82
C GLY A 33 6.96 5.63 1.58
N ILE A 34 7.39 4.71 0.72
CA ILE A 34 7.96 5.01 -0.60
C ILE A 34 7.39 4.08 -1.67
N PHE A 35 7.40 4.54 -2.93
CA PHE A 35 7.25 3.63 -4.05
C PHE A 35 8.55 2.85 -4.28
N PHE A 36 8.42 1.58 -4.66
CA PHE A 36 9.52 0.67 -4.85
C PHE A 36 9.44 0.06 -6.25
N ASP A 37 10.28 0.57 -7.15
CA ASP A 37 10.27 0.25 -8.59
C ASP A 37 11.44 -0.66 -8.98
N THR A 38 12.49 -0.71 -8.16
CA THR A 38 13.61 -1.62 -8.40
C THR A 38 13.28 -3.03 -7.90
N ALA A 39 13.62 -4.04 -8.68
CA ALA A 39 13.36 -5.44 -8.31
C ALA A 39 14.45 -6.02 -7.38
N SER A 40 15.00 -5.21 -6.45
CA SER A 40 16.13 -5.58 -5.60
C SER A 40 15.70 -5.91 -4.17
N GLU A 41 15.77 -7.18 -3.79
CA GLU A 41 15.53 -7.62 -2.41
C GLU A 41 16.57 -7.02 -1.43
N TYR A 42 17.83 -6.85 -1.87
CA TYR A 42 18.86 -6.19 -1.05
C TYR A 42 18.51 -4.74 -0.74
N LEU A 43 18.02 -3.99 -1.74
CA LEU A 43 17.61 -2.60 -1.51
C LEU A 43 16.40 -2.55 -0.59
N MET A 44 15.47 -3.50 -0.71
CA MET A 44 14.33 -3.62 0.20
C MET A 44 14.77 -3.83 1.65
N GLU A 45 15.74 -4.70 1.90
CA GLU A 45 16.32 -4.90 3.24
C GLU A 45 17.02 -3.63 3.76
N CYS A 46 17.74 -2.91 2.88
CA CYS A 46 18.33 -1.63 3.23
C CYS A 46 17.27 -0.59 3.61
N THR A 47 16.17 -0.56 2.87
CA THR A 47 15.02 0.32 3.13
C THR A 47 14.47 0.15 4.54
N GLY A 48 14.40 -1.08 5.06
CA GLY A 48 13.99 -1.33 6.45
C GLY A 48 14.93 -0.77 7.53
N ARG A 49 16.15 -0.31 7.16
CA ARG A 49 17.08 0.34 8.08
C ARG A 49 16.92 1.86 8.16
N THR A 50 15.99 2.42 7.38
CA THR A 50 15.78 3.87 7.30
C THR A 50 14.72 4.39 8.27
N GLY A 51 13.92 3.51 8.87
CA GLY A 51 12.77 3.88 9.70
C GLY A 51 11.49 4.13 8.90
N ILE A 52 11.46 3.77 7.62
CA ILE A 52 10.25 3.85 6.78
C ILE A 52 9.19 2.87 7.31
N ASP A 53 7.91 3.23 7.21
CA ASP A 53 6.82 2.42 7.74
C ASP A 53 6.26 1.41 6.74
N PHE A 54 6.20 1.80 5.47
CA PHE A 54 5.65 0.96 4.41
C PHE A 54 6.34 1.20 3.07
N VAL A 55 6.21 0.24 2.18
CA VAL A 55 6.61 0.35 0.77
C VAL A 55 5.42 0.03 -0.12
N ILE A 56 5.37 0.65 -1.29
CA ILE A 56 4.41 0.37 -2.35
C ILE A 56 5.19 -0.27 -3.50
N ILE A 57 5.15 -1.60 -3.61
CA ILE A 57 5.73 -2.34 -4.73
C ILE A 57 4.87 -2.06 -5.96
N ASP A 58 5.47 -1.45 -6.96
CA ASP A 58 4.73 -0.94 -8.11
C ASP A 58 4.64 -1.99 -9.23
N ASN A 59 3.42 -2.51 -9.47
CA ASN A 59 3.16 -3.42 -10.58
C ASN A 59 2.50 -2.70 -11.78
N GLU A 60 2.28 -1.39 -11.69
CA GLU A 60 1.67 -0.61 -12.78
C GLU A 60 2.75 0.00 -13.70
N HIS A 61 3.65 0.81 -13.16
CA HIS A 61 4.64 1.56 -13.95
C HIS A 61 6.05 0.96 -13.93
N SER A 62 6.27 -0.12 -13.18
CA SER A 62 7.52 -0.86 -13.18
C SER A 62 7.39 -2.21 -13.89
N PRO A 63 8.49 -2.87 -14.26
CA PRO A 63 8.45 -4.21 -14.84
C PRO A 63 8.22 -5.32 -13.80
N ILE A 64 7.75 -4.99 -12.60
CA ILE A 64 7.53 -5.94 -11.51
C ILE A 64 6.22 -6.69 -11.72
N GLU A 65 6.31 -8.02 -11.73
CA GLU A 65 5.18 -8.94 -11.78
C GLU A 65 5.02 -9.70 -10.44
N ALA A 66 3.92 -10.44 -10.27
CA ALA A 66 3.58 -11.09 -9.02
C ALA A 66 4.69 -12.01 -8.45
N GLU A 67 5.52 -12.64 -9.29
CA GLU A 67 6.65 -13.45 -8.83
C GLU A 67 7.72 -12.58 -8.16
N THR A 68 8.08 -11.46 -8.77
CA THR A 68 9.03 -10.49 -8.18
C THR A 68 8.43 -9.86 -6.93
N SER A 69 7.16 -9.47 -6.97
CA SER A 69 6.45 -8.95 -5.78
C SER A 69 6.50 -9.93 -4.61
N ALA A 70 6.35 -11.25 -4.87
CA ALA A 70 6.47 -12.26 -3.82
C ALA A 70 7.85 -12.31 -3.15
N ARG A 71 8.92 -12.00 -3.88
CA ARG A 71 10.29 -11.90 -3.32
C ARG A 71 10.45 -10.62 -2.51
N LEU A 72 10.02 -9.49 -3.06
CA LEU A 72 10.08 -8.18 -2.40
C LEU A 72 9.23 -8.12 -1.13
N ILE A 73 8.03 -8.71 -1.13
CA ILE A 73 7.17 -8.83 0.06
C ILE A 73 7.91 -9.57 1.19
N ARG A 74 8.58 -10.69 0.89
CA ARG A 74 9.35 -11.42 1.91
C ARG A 74 10.51 -10.59 2.46
N ALA A 75 11.20 -9.87 1.61
CA ALA A 75 12.29 -8.99 2.01
C ALA A 75 11.79 -7.84 2.90
N ALA A 76 10.66 -7.20 2.54
CA ALA A 76 10.03 -6.14 3.32
C ALA A 76 9.58 -6.64 4.71
N GLU A 77 8.89 -7.78 4.77
CA GLU A 77 8.46 -8.38 6.04
C GLU A 77 9.67 -8.70 6.95
N ASN A 78 10.75 -9.28 6.39
CA ASN A 78 11.97 -9.55 7.15
C ASN A 78 12.66 -8.27 7.63
N ALA A 79 12.53 -7.18 6.89
CA ALA A 79 13.06 -5.87 7.24
C ALA A 79 12.16 -5.06 8.19
N GLY A 80 10.97 -5.58 8.52
CA GLY A 80 10.01 -4.94 9.42
C GLY A 80 9.21 -3.80 8.78
N VAL A 81 9.10 -3.79 7.46
CA VAL A 81 8.36 -2.79 6.66
C VAL A 81 7.08 -3.40 6.10
N THR A 82 5.96 -2.69 6.18
CA THR A 82 4.68 -3.16 5.63
C THR A 82 4.68 -3.12 4.10
N PRO A 83 4.55 -4.27 3.39
CA PRO A 83 4.51 -4.30 1.94
C PRO A 83 3.09 -4.08 1.41
N LEU A 84 2.84 -2.96 0.77
CA LEU A 84 1.71 -2.74 -0.12
C LEU A 84 2.13 -3.04 -1.56
N CYS A 85 1.16 -3.35 -2.43
CA CYS A 85 1.39 -3.45 -3.86
C CYS A 85 0.43 -2.51 -4.61
N ARG A 86 0.94 -1.74 -5.56
CA ARG A 86 0.07 -1.09 -6.53
C ARG A 86 -0.23 -2.09 -7.64
N VAL A 87 -1.51 -2.37 -7.87
CA VAL A 87 -1.92 -3.37 -8.87
C VAL A 87 -1.75 -2.81 -10.29
N ARG A 88 -1.52 -3.70 -11.23
CA ARG A 88 -1.33 -3.35 -12.64
C ARG A 88 -2.63 -2.89 -13.32
N GLU A 89 -3.76 -3.47 -12.91
CA GLU A 89 -5.07 -3.25 -13.51
C GLU A 89 -6.20 -3.71 -12.57
N ILE A 90 -7.40 -3.21 -12.79
CA ILE A 90 -8.61 -3.66 -12.09
C ILE A 90 -9.06 -4.98 -12.69
N SER A 91 -8.49 -6.09 -12.22
CA SER A 91 -8.91 -7.43 -12.60
C SER A 91 -8.78 -8.41 -11.45
N ARG A 92 -9.66 -9.42 -11.44
CA ARG A 92 -9.60 -10.46 -10.40
C ARG A 92 -8.22 -11.15 -10.32
N PRO A 93 -7.57 -11.55 -11.44
CA PRO A 93 -6.25 -12.19 -11.36
C PRO A 93 -5.16 -11.28 -10.82
N ALA A 94 -5.13 -10.00 -11.18
CA ALA A 94 -4.14 -9.05 -10.71
C ALA A 94 -4.24 -8.84 -9.19
N ILE A 95 -5.45 -8.62 -8.69
CA ILE A 95 -5.75 -8.42 -7.27
C ILE A 95 -5.47 -9.70 -6.46
N LEU A 96 -6.04 -10.83 -6.90
CA LEU A 96 -5.95 -12.10 -6.18
C LEU A 96 -4.50 -12.56 -5.99
N LYS A 97 -3.69 -12.53 -7.05
CA LYS A 97 -2.31 -13.02 -7.00
C LYS A 97 -1.44 -12.26 -6.02
N LEU A 98 -1.53 -10.93 -5.99
CA LEU A 98 -0.75 -10.10 -5.08
C LEU A 98 -1.14 -10.35 -3.61
N LEU A 99 -2.43 -10.51 -3.34
CA LEU A 99 -2.90 -10.86 -2.00
C LEU A 99 -2.48 -12.28 -1.57
N ASP A 100 -2.46 -13.25 -2.49
CA ASP A 100 -2.09 -14.63 -2.18
C ASP A 100 -0.58 -14.80 -1.96
N VAL A 101 0.26 -13.96 -2.59
CA VAL A 101 1.70 -13.94 -2.30
C VAL A 101 2.07 -13.14 -1.06
N GLY A 102 1.09 -12.46 -0.42
CA GLY A 102 1.25 -11.88 0.90
C GLY A 102 1.29 -10.35 0.96
N ALA A 103 0.82 -9.64 -0.08
CA ALA A 103 0.64 -8.19 0.03
C ALA A 103 -0.30 -7.86 1.20
N GLN A 104 0.12 -6.95 2.07
CA GLN A 104 -0.63 -6.53 3.25
C GLN A 104 -1.65 -5.43 2.96
N GLY A 105 -1.61 -4.93 1.74
CA GLY A 105 -2.62 -4.03 1.18
C GLY A 105 -2.37 -3.79 -0.29
N LEU A 106 -3.40 -3.26 -0.95
CA LEU A 106 -3.36 -2.92 -2.35
C LEU A 106 -3.69 -1.44 -2.56
N ILE A 107 -2.89 -0.78 -3.39
CA ILE A 107 -3.23 0.48 -4.05
C ILE A 107 -3.80 0.13 -5.42
N ILE A 108 -5.00 0.60 -5.72
CA ILE A 108 -5.66 0.25 -6.98
C ILE A 108 -5.79 1.51 -7.84
N PRO A 109 -4.98 1.61 -8.91
CA PRO A 109 -4.95 2.78 -9.77
C PRO A 109 -6.12 2.83 -10.75
N ASN A 110 -6.24 3.96 -11.44
CA ASN A 110 -7.11 4.16 -12.58
C ASN A 110 -8.59 3.83 -12.31
N VAL A 111 -9.07 4.18 -11.13
CA VAL A 111 -10.50 4.06 -10.76
C VAL A 111 -11.29 5.18 -11.40
N HIS A 112 -12.41 4.85 -12.04
CA HIS A 112 -13.30 5.82 -12.71
C HIS A 112 -14.73 5.82 -12.16
N SER A 113 -15.12 4.84 -11.36
CA SER A 113 -16.52 4.73 -10.92
C SER A 113 -16.66 3.93 -9.63
N VAL A 114 -17.77 4.16 -8.95
CA VAL A 114 -18.20 3.37 -7.78
C VAL A 114 -18.34 1.88 -8.11
N GLN A 115 -18.80 1.54 -9.32
CA GLN A 115 -18.94 0.13 -9.71
C GLN A 115 -17.60 -0.58 -9.78
N GLN A 116 -16.57 0.06 -10.33
CA GLN A 116 -15.21 -0.52 -10.32
C GLN A 116 -14.70 -0.76 -8.90
N VAL A 117 -15.01 0.14 -7.94
CA VAL A 117 -14.62 -0.09 -6.54
C VAL A 117 -15.39 -1.26 -5.91
N LYS A 118 -16.66 -1.42 -6.23
CA LYS A 118 -17.43 -2.63 -5.83
C LYS A 118 -16.84 -3.92 -6.39
N ASP A 119 -16.36 -3.89 -7.65
CA ASP A 119 -15.67 -5.03 -8.25
C ASP A 119 -14.33 -5.31 -7.56
N ILE A 120 -13.55 -4.27 -7.24
CA ILE A 120 -12.31 -4.39 -6.45
C ILE A 120 -12.59 -5.07 -5.11
N ILE A 121 -13.59 -4.60 -4.37
CA ILE A 121 -13.98 -5.17 -3.08
C ILE A 121 -14.38 -6.65 -3.26
N SER A 122 -15.17 -6.95 -4.29
CA SER A 122 -15.57 -8.32 -4.60
C SER A 122 -14.38 -9.23 -4.84
N TYR A 123 -13.33 -8.76 -5.52
CA TYR A 123 -12.13 -9.56 -5.82
C TYR A 123 -11.16 -9.65 -4.64
N ALA A 124 -11.09 -8.63 -3.79
CA ALA A 124 -10.11 -8.49 -2.72
C ALA A 124 -10.56 -9.05 -1.38
N ARG A 125 -11.85 -8.94 -1.06
CA ARG A 125 -12.41 -9.32 0.23
C ARG A 125 -13.03 -10.72 0.19
N TYR A 126 -12.87 -11.46 1.28
CA TYR A 126 -13.59 -12.70 1.49
C TYR A 126 -15.05 -12.46 1.91
N TYR A 127 -15.85 -13.52 1.79
CA TYR A 127 -17.21 -13.54 2.34
C TYR A 127 -17.21 -13.11 3.83
N PRO A 128 -18.19 -12.33 4.35
CA PRO A 128 -19.40 -11.85 3.64
C PRO A 128 -19.20 -10.53 2.86
N ILE A 129 -18.05 -9.87 2.93
CA ILE A 129 -17.80 -8.54 2.34
C ILE A 129 -17.61 -8.63 0.82
N GLY A 130 -16.93 -9.67 0.34
CA GLY A 130 -16.61 -9.89 -1.07
C GLY A 130 -16.72 -11.34 -1.48
N GLN A 131 -16.12 -11.66 -2.64
CA GLN A 131 -16.18 -12.99 -3.26
C GLN A 131 -14.77 -13.53 -3.60
N ARG A 132 -13.74 -13.05 -2.89
CA ARG A 132 -12.38 -13.57 -3.08
C ARG A 132 -12.36 -15.07 -2.88
N GLY A 133 -11.78 -15.82 -3.86
CA GLY A 133 -11.56 -17.26 -3.71
C GLY A 133 -10.55 -17.56 -2.61
N PHE A 134 -10.81 -18.59 -1.81
CA PHE A 134 -9.90 -19.05 -0.77
C PHE A 134 -9.06 -20.22 -1.28
N CYS A 135 -7.75 -20.08 -1.16
CA CYS A 135 -6.79 -21.16 -1.32
C CYS A 135 -5.70 -20.97 -0.26
N PRO A 136 -5.34 -22.00 0.49
CA PRO A 136 -4.16 -21.94 1.35
C PRO A 136 -2.93 -21.54 0.53
N SER A 137 -2.23 -20.52 0.97
CA SER A 137 -1.11 -19.95 0.24
C SER A 137 -0.08 -19.35 1.21
N ARG A 138 0.90 -18.62 0.70
CA ARG A 138 1.95 -18.03 1.56
C ARG A 138 1.39 -17.18 2.70
N LYS A 139 0.33 -16.41 2.46
CA LYS A 139 -0.27 -15.50 3.46
C LYS A 139 -0.71 -16.19 4.75
N ASP A 140 -1.09 -17.47 4.67
CA ASP A 140 -1.60 -18.27 5.79
C ASP A 140 -0.72 -19.51 6.10
N GLY A 141 0.57 -19.44 5.69
CA GLY A 141 1.50 -20.55 5.88
C GLY A 141 1.03 -21.83 5.18
N TRP A 142 0.39 -21.72 4.02
CA TRP A 142 -0.20 -22.84 3.27
C TRP A 142 -1.22 -23.63 4.10
N GLY A 143 -1.95 -22.95 4.98
CA GLY A 143 -2.94 -23.54 5.85
C GLY A 143 -2.39 -24.15 7.15
N PHE A 144 -1.07 -24.08 7.38
CA PHE A 144 -0.45 -24.60 8.61
C PHE A 144 -0.37 -23.56 9.73
N ASP A 145 -0.40 -22.27 9.40
CA ASP A 145 -0.41 -21.17 10.36
C ASP A 145 -1.85 -20.67 10.65
N GLY A 146 -2.85 -21.45 10.30
CA GLY A 146 -4.26 -21.08 10.30
C GLY A 146 -4.83 -20.74 11.68
N LEU A 147 -5.81 -19.85 11.68
CA LEU A 147 -6.57 -19.35 12.83
C LEU A 147 -7.62 -20.35 13.37
N GLY A 148 -7.52 -21.61 12.98
CA GLY A 148 -8.39 -22.70 13.43
C GLY A 148 -9.43 -23.11 12.38
N SER A 149 -10.20 -22.20 11.81
CA SER A 149 -11.18 -22.48 10.76
C SER A 149 -11.00 -21.57 9.53
N VAL A 150 -11.54 -22.02 8.40
CA VAL A 150 -11.56 -21.20 7.17
C VAL A 150 -12.32 -19.88 7.37
N PRO A 151 -13.50 -19.83 8.00
CA PRO A 151 -14.18 -18.59 8.31
C PRO A 151 -13.36 -17.63 9.19
N ASP A 152 -12.67 -18.13 10.23
CA ASP A 152 -11.85 -17.29 11.10
C ASP A 152 -10.65 -16.72 10.33
N THR A 153 -10.03 -17.53 9.47
CA THR A 153 -8.93 -17.09 8.59
C THR A 153 -9.42 -16.01 7.62
N MET A 154 -10.59 -16.18 6.99
CA MET A 154 -11.18 -15.19 6.09
C MET A 154 -11.47 -13.87 6.82
N ALA A 155 -12.08 -13.93 8.01
CA ALA A 155 -12.39 -12.77 8.82
C ALA A 155 -11.11 -12.00 9.21
N HIS A 156 -10.07 -12.72 9.61
CA HIS A 156 -8.78 -12.12 9.94
C HIS A 156 -8.17 -11.37 8.74
N PHE A 157 -8.09 -11.99 7.55
CA PHE A 157 -7.55 -11.33 6.38
C PHE A 157 -8.42 -10.16 5.90
N ASN A 158 -9.74 -10.24 6.05
CA ASN A 158 -10.61 -9.10 5.81
C ASN A 158 -10.31 -7.93 6.76
N ALA A 159 -9.96 -8.22 8.01
CA ALA A 159 -9.63 -7.21 9.02
C ALA A 159 -8.23 -6.60 8.79
N GLU A 160 -7.24 -7.40 8.43
CA GLU A 160 -5.83 -6.95 8.38
C GLU A 160 -5.42 -6.36 7.02
N THR A 161 -6.05 -6.77 5.91
CA THR A 161 -5.66 -6.31 4.57
C THR A 161 -6.19 -4.91 4.29
N LEU A 162 -5.34 -4.01 3.80
CA LEU A 162 -5.75 -2.67 3.35
C LEU A 162 -6.16 -2.67 1.87
N ILE A 163 -7.33 -2.13 1.55
CA ILE A 163 -7.81 -1.92 0.18
C ILE A 163 -8.00 -0.42 -0.02
N ILE A 164 -7.16 0.15 -0.87
CA ILE A 164 -6.99 1.60 -1.00
C ILE A 164 -7.11 1.98 -2.49
N PRO A 165 -8.33 2.26 -2.99
CA PRO A 165 -8.52 2.82 -4.33
C PRO A 165 -7.77 4.14 -4.50
N GLN A 166 -7.21 4.37 -5.69
CA GLN A 166 -6.49 5.60 -6.02
C GLN A 166 -7.47 6.62 -6.63
N CYS A 167 -7.58 7.79 -6.03
CA CYS A 167 -8.30 8.93 -6.60
C CYS A 167 -7.33 9.75 -7.45
N GLU A 168 -7.38 9.54 -8.75
CA GLU A 168 -6.50 10.17 -9.74
C GLU A 168 -7.20 10.45 -11.07
N THR A 169 -8.50 10.23 -11.13
CA THR A 169 -9.36 10.52 -12.28
C THR A 169 -10.52 11.41 -11.88
N VAL A 170 -11.05 12.19 -12.82
CA VAL A 170 -12.25 12.99 -12.60
C VAL A 170 -13.44 12.09 -12.20
N GLY A 171 -13.56 10.90 -12.81
CA GLY A 171 -14.64 9.97 -12.47
C GLY A 171 -14.60 9.48 -11.01
N ALA A 172 -13.40 9.20 -10.47
CA ALA A 172 -13.24 8.88 -9.06
C ALA A 172 -13.53 10.10 -8.17
N LEU A 173 -13.04 11.29 -8.56
CA LEU A 173 -13.26 12.53 -7.82
C LEU A 173 -14.74 12.90 -7.75
N GLU A 174 -15.50 12.76 -8.85
CA GLU A 174 -16.92 13.06 -8.88
C GLU A 174 -17.73 12.21 -7.91
N SER A 175 -17.28 10.98 -7.65
CA SER A 175 -17.96 9.98 -6.81
C SER A 175 -17.22 9.73 -5.48
N ILE A 176 -16.34 10.63 -5.05
CA ILE A 176 -15.40 10.33 -3.96
C ILE A 176 -16.08 10.04 -2.62
N GLU A 177 -17.17 10.72 -2.30
CA GLU A 177 -17.94 10.49 -1.07
C GLU A 177 -18.58 9.11 -1.08
N GLU A 178 -19.14 8.69 -2.22
CA GLU A 178 -19.74 7.37 -2.35
C GLU A 178 -18.67 6.27 -2.31
N ILE A 179 -17.52 6.48 -2.98
CA ILE A 179 -16.39 5.56 -2.96
C ILE A 179 -15.83 5.40 -1.54
N ALA A 180 -15.60 6.49 -0.84
CA ALA A 180 -15.06 6.46 0.52
C ALA A 180 -16.02 5.76 1.50
N ALA A 181 -17.32 5.89 1.32
CA ALA A 181 -18.32 5.29 2.19
C ALA A 181 -18.51 3.77 2.00
N LEU A 182 -17.92 3.16 0.97
CA LEU A 182 -18.10 1.73 0.72
C LEU A 182 -17.45 0.87 1.82
N ASP A 183 -18.22 -0.12 2.31
CA ASP A 183 -17.68 -1.18 3.12
C ASP A 183 -16.64 -1.99 2.33
N GLY A 184 -15.49 -2.27 2.96
CA GLY A 184 -14.39 -2.99 2.30
C GLY A 184 -13.30 -2.07 1.73
N VAL A 185 -13.52 -0.75 1.64
CA VAL A 185 -12.49 0.28 1.44
C VAL A 185 -11.91 0.68 2.80
N ASP A 186 -10.59 0.76 2.93
CA ASP A 186 -9.90 1.20 4.17
C ASP A 186 -9.42 2.64 4.07
N GLY A 187 -9.14 3.11 2.87
CA GLY A 187 -8.65 4.47 2.61
C GLY A 187 -8.67 4.81 1.14
N ILE A 188 -8.26 6.03 0.85
CA ILE A 188 -8.06 6.53 -0.52
C ILE A 188 -6.60 6.96 -0.66
N PHE A 189 -5.97 6.57 -1.76
CA PHE A 189 -4.67 7.08 -2.16
C PHE A 189 -4.87 8.19 -3.20
N VAL A 190 -4.21 9.32 -3.04
CA VAL A 190 -4.29 10.41 -4.02
C VAL A 190 -3.07 10.39 -4.92
N GLY A 191 -3.28 10.22 -6.23
CA GLY A 191 -2.27 10.35 -7.28
C GLY A 191 -2.30 11.77 -7.87
N PRO A 192 -1.48 12.74 -7.38
CA PRO A 192 -1.63 14.13 -7.76
C PRO A 192 -1.32 14.42 -9.23
N PHE A 193 -0.37 13.68 -9.81
CA PHE A 193 0.02 13.88 -11.21
C PHE A 193 -1.13 13.50 -12.15
N ASP A 194 -1.63 12.28 -12.05
CA ASP A 194 -2.69 11.77 -12.91
C ASP A 194 -4.01 12.50 -12.65
N LEU A 195 -4.31 12.85 -11.40
CA LEU A 195 -5.46 13.68 -11.07
C LEU A 195 -5.38 15.04 -11.78
N SER A 196 -4.22 15.70 -11.75
CA SER A 196 -4.03 17.00 -12.43
C SER A 196 -4.19 16.89 -13.95
N ILE A 197 -3.70 15.79 -14.54
CA ILE A 197 -3.86 15.49 -15.96
C ILE A 197 -5.35 15.26 -16.28
N SER A 198 -6.02 14.43 -15.47
CA SER A 198 -7.44 14.13 -15.66
C SER A 198 -8.34 15.36 -15.48
N MET A 199 -7.92 16.33 -14.68
CA MET A 199 -8.58 17.63 -14.50
C MET A 199 -8.17 18.68 -15.55
N GLU A 200 -7.44 18.29 -16.62
CA GLU A 200 -6.96 19.17 -17.70
C GLU A 200 -6.02 20.31 -17.23
N MET A 201 -5.31 20.08 -16.12
CA MET A 201 -4.33 21.03 -15.55
C MET A 201 -3.02 20.33 -15.17
N PRO A 202 -2.29 19.69 -16.12
CA PRO A 202 -1.16 18.81 -15.83
C PRO A 202 -0.04 19.52 -15.06
N GLY A 203 0.22 19.06 -13.84
CA GLY A 203 1.28 19.57 -12.97
C GLY A 203 0.99 20.93 -12.32
N ASP A 204 -0.16 21.57 -12.57
CA ASP A 204 -0.55 22.83 -11.93
C ASP A 204 -1.18 22.56 -10.55
N PHE A 205 -0.33 22.09 -9.63
CA PHE A 205 -0.76 21.77 -8.27
C PHE A 205 -1.17 23.00 -7.45
N SER A 206 -0.77 24.20 -7.88
CA SER A 206 -1.15 25.46 -7.21
C SER A 206 -2.53 25.96 -7.59
N ASN A 207 -3.14 25.37 -8.60
CA ASN A 207 -4.46 25.76 -9.08
C ASN A 207 -5.52 25.66 -7.98
N PRO A 208 -6.31 26.72 -7.71
CA PRO A 208 -7.34 26.68 -6.67
C PRO A 208 -8.38 25.59 -6.85
N VAL A 209 -8.69 25.20 -8.10
CA VAL A 209 -9.63 24.12 -8.40
C VAL A 209 -9.03 22.76 -7.99
N PHE A 210 -7.74 22.53 -8.30
CA PHE A 210 -7.02 21.34 -7.86
C PHE A 210 -6.94 21.28 -6.33
N GLN A 211 -6.60 22.40 -5.69
CA GLN A 211 -6.52 22.48 -4.24
C GLN A 211 -7.87 22.18 -3.57
N ALA A 212 -8.97 22.70 -4.11
CA ALA A 212 -10.32 22.40 -3.62
C ALA A 212 -10.70 20.92 -3.81
N ALA A 213 -10.24 20.28 -4.90
CA ALA A 213 -10.44 18.84 -5.12
C ALA A 213 -9.71 18.01 -4.05
N ILE A 214 -8.47 18.36 -3.73
CA ILE A 214 -7.70 17.69 -2.66
C ILE A 214 -8.40 17.82 -1.31
N ASP A 215 -8.87 19.03 -0.94
CA ASP A 215 -9.58 19.24 0.33
C ASP A 215 -10.89 18.44 0.38
N ARG A 216 -11.60 18.32 -0.74
CA ARG A 216 -12.80 17.49 -0.86
C ARG A 216 -12.49 16.00 -0.65
N ILE A 217 -11.39 15.49 -1.20
CA ILE A 217 -10.99 14.08 -1.02
C ILE A 217 -10.67 13.80 0.46
N ILE A 218 -9.87 14.65 1.10
CA ILE A 218 -9.55 14.50 2.53
C ILE A 218 -10.83 14.50 3.37
N LYS A 219 -11.71 15.46 3.12
CA LYS A 219 -13.00 15.59 3.82
C LYS A 219 -13.86 14.34 3.64
N ALA A 220 -14.01 13.85 2.41
CA ALA A 220 -14.79 12.65 2.11
C ALA A 220 -14.25 11.41 2.85
N CYS A 221 -12.93 11.24 2.90
CA CYS A 221 -12.30 10.17 3.65
C CYS A 221 -12.62 10.26 5.15
N HIS A 222 -12.41 11.42 5.75
CA HIS A 222 -12.60 11.59 7.20
C HIS A 222 -14.08 11.48 7.60
N GLU A 223 -15.00 12.01 6.83
CA GLU A 223 -16.45 11.87 7.07
C GLU A 223 -16.92 10.41 7.00
N ALA A 224 -16.27 9.60 6.15
CA ALA A 224 -16.51 8.17 6.06
C ALA A 224 -15.71 7.34 7.10
N GLY A 225 -14.87 7.95 7.93
CA GLY A 225 -13.97 7.24 8.86
C GLY A 225 -12.85 6.47 8.17
N LYS A 226 -12.47 6.89 6.95
CA LYS A 226 -11.42 6.26 6.13
C LYS A 226 -10.14 7.07 6.15
N LYS A 227 -9.03 6.44 5.74
CA LYS A 227 -7.71 7.03 5.71
C LYS A 227 -7.42 7.68 4.36
N CYS A 228 -6.72 8.81 4.37
CA CYS A 228 -6.29 9.51 3.17
C CYS A 228 -4.77 9.51 3.08
N ILE A 229 -4.20 8.94 2.02
CA ILE A 229 -2.76 8.85 1.79
C ILE A 229 -2.42 9.64 0.54
N PHE A 230 -1.32 10.38 0.57
CA PHE A 230 -0.91 11.25 -0.53
C PHE A 230 0.51 10.95 -0.99
N PHE A 231 0.76 11.11 -2.30
CA PHE A 231 2.10 11.06 -2.86
C PHE A 231 2.74 12.44 -2.91
N THR A 232 4.02 12.53 -2.53
CA THR A 232 4.85 13.74 -2.71
C THR A 232 6.27 13.39 -3.12
N GLY A 233 6.87 14.24 -3.96
CA GLY A 233 8.27 14.11 -4.38
C GLY A 233 9.25 14.88 -3.49
N THR A 234 8.82 15.60 -2.43
CA THR A 234 9.67 16.45 -1.61
C THR A 234 9.47 16.20 -0.12
N VAL A 235 10.54 16.43 0.65
CA VAL A 235 10.49 16.32 2.13
C VAL A 235 9.54 17.36 2.73
N GLU A 236 9.56 18.58 2.20
CA GLU A 236 8.66 19.66 2.61
C GLU A 236 7.20 19.31 2.34
N GLY A 237 6.95 18.58 1.24
CA GLY A 237 5.64 18.05 0.89
C GLY A 237 5.09 17.04 1.88
N ILE A 238 5.96 16.27 2.57
CA ILE A 238 5.54 15.35 3.64
C ILE A 238 4.95 16.15 4.80
N ALA A 239 5.68 17.14 5.30
CA ALA A 239 5.22 17.97 6.42
C ALA A 239 3.93 18.72 6.06
N ALA A 240 3.91 19.39 4.90
CA ALA A 240 2.74 20.10 4.41
C ALA A 240 1.53 19.17 4.21
N GLY A 241 1.75 17.92 3.79
CA GLY A 241 0.69 16.93 3.66
C GLY A 241 0.06 16.56 5.00
N PHE A 242 0.87 16.31 6.01
CA PHE A 242 0.37 16.02 7.36
C PHE A 242 -0.34 17.22 7.97
N ASP A 243 0.21 18.44 7.81
CA ASP A 243 -0.43 19.68 8.28
C ASP A 243 -1.79 19.91 7.59
N ARG A 244 -1.94 19.46 6.34
CA ARG A 244 -3.19 19.53 5.59
C ARG A 244 -4.23 18.53 6.02
N GLY A 245 -3.83 17.45 6.70
CA GLY A 245 -4.73 16.43 7.23
C GLY A 245 -4.67 15.08 6.52
N PHE A 246 -3.64 14.79 5.72
CA PHE A 246 -3.43 13.42 5.26
C PHE A 246 -3.01 12.50 6.41
N ASP A 247 -3.49 11.27 6.40
CA ASP A 247 -3.20 10.27 7.44
C ASP A 247 -1.87 9.54 7.18
N GLY A 248 -1.39 9.49 5.94
CA GLY A 248 -0.13 8.87 5.55
C GLY A 248 0.46 9.52 4.31
N MET A 249 1.78 9.40 4.15
CA MET A 249 2.50 10.00 3.02
C MET A 249 3.35 8.95 2.30
N ALA A 250 3.28 8.92 0.97
CA ALA A 250 4.22 8.18 0.13
C ALA A 250 5.22 9.18 -0.47
N TYR A 251 6.49 9.01 -0.13
CA TYR A 251 7.57 9.91 -0.54
C TYR A 251 8.37 9.32 -1.69
N SER A 252 8.35 9.97 -2.85
CA SER A 252 9.26 9.67 -3.97
C SER A 252 9.30 8.19 -4.40
N LEU A 253 10.32 7.83 -5.13
CA LEU A 253 10.61 6.49 -5.65
C LEU A 253 12.00 6.07 -5.15
N ASP A 254 12.21 4.80 -4.87
CA ASP A 254 13.52 4.26 -4.44
C ASP A 254 14.64 4.58 -5.43
N ALA A 255 14.39 4.46 -6.74
CA ALA A 255 15.32 4.82 -7.80
C ALA A 255 15.67 6.32 -7.81
N ALA A 256 14.69 7.20 -7.61
CA ALA A 256 14.90 8.65 -7.56
C ALA A 256 15.76 9.05 -6.36
N ILE A 257 15.44 8.52 -5.17
CA ILE A 257 16.20 8.75 -3.94
C ILE A 257 17.65 8.30 -4.10
N PHE A 258 17.90 7.13 -4.73
CA PHE A 258 19.25 6.66 -5.02
C PHE A 258 20.03 7.61 -5.93
N ILE A 259 19.39 8.10 -7.01
CA ILE A 259 19.99 9.04 -7.96
C ILE A 259 20.33 10.36 -7.26
N GLU A 260 19.42 10.92 -6.50
CA GLU A 260 19.60 12.18 -5.77
C GLU A 260 20.74 12.07 -4.77
N ALA A 261 20.73 11.03 -3.94
CA ALA A 261 21.75 10.81 -2.93
C ALA A 261 23.15 10.60 -3.54
N LEU A 262 23.27 9.90 -4.66
CA LEU A 262 24.54 9.68 -5.34
C LEU A 262 25.02 10.95 -6.05
N ARG A 263 24.12 11.67 -6.71
CA ARG A 263 24.44 12.94 -7.40
C ARG A 263 25.02 13.97 -6.42
N GLU A 264 24.36 14.19 -5.29
CA GLU A 264 24.84 15.10 -4.25
C GLU A 264 26.29 14.78 -3.82
N ARG A 265 26.57 13.50 -3.58
CA ARG A 265 27.93 13.06 -3.16
C ARG A 265 28.98 13.23 -4.25
N VAL A 266 28.62 12.91 -5.49
CA VAL A 266 29.53 13.09 -6.64
C VAL A 266 29.84 14.56 -6.87
N GLU A 267 28.85 15.44 -6.81
CA GLU A 267 29.03 16.88 -6.95
C GLU A 267 29.92 17.44 -5.84
N LYS A 268 29.68 17.06 -4.59
CA LYS A 268 30.50 17.44 -3.44
C LYS A 268 31.94 16.97 -3.58
N ALA A 269 32.15 15.71 -4.00
CA ALA A 269 33.51 15.18 -4.22
C ALA A 269 34.25 15.96 -5.31
N ARG A 270 33.60 16.31 -6.43
CA ARG A 270 34.18 17.10 -7.51
C ARG A 270 34.53 18.54 -7.09
N GLN A 271 33.77 19.13 -6.17
CA GLN A 271 34.05 20.46 -5.60
C GLN A 271 35.30 20.43 -4.70
N LEU A 272 35.48 19.34 -3.94
CA LEU A 272 36.64 19.18 -3.03
C LEU A 272 37.91 18.79 -3.77
N SER A 273 37.85 18.33 -5.02
CA SER A 273 38.99 17.92 -5.85
C SER A 273 39.54 19.05 -6.72
N LYS A 274 39.02 20.26 -6.62
CA LYS A 274 39.50 21.50 -7.25
C LYS A 274 40.31 22.32 -6.27
#